data_ce672d2515f08637a2e998f419979ca0
#
_entry.id   ce672d2515f08637a2e998f419979ca0
#
_cell.length_a   1.000
_cell.length_b   1.000
_cell.length_c   1.000
_cell.angle_alpha   90.00
_cell.angle_beta   90.00
_cell.angle_gamma   90.00
#
_symmetry.space_group_name_H-M   'P 1'
#
loop_
_entity.id
_entity.type
_entity.pdbx_description
1 polymer ?
#
loop_
_entity_poly.entity_id
_entity_poly.type
_entity_poly.pdbx_seq_one_letter_code
_entity_poly.pdbx_strand_id
1 'polypeptide(L)'
;TRHRTAERIAKQTGELVISISQRRNIITIFKGEDRYILEDTDVVLNKANQAIQTLERYKKVFDNKLNILNEYEFNDIVTLQNVIVAIQRAEMVMKIVEEIQRQIYELGNDGRLVRMQLEELIGGLEKEEELIIKDYIVAGRKRRTPEKVIESLQELKTEDLLKESVIANLLGYENFDNYDEVGVYTKG
;
A
#
# COMPACT_ATOMS: atom_id res chain seq x y z
N THR A 1 24.71 4.40 -30.79
CA THR A 1 24.41 3.05 -30.28
C THR A 1 22.91 2.80 -30.35
N ARG A 2 22.48 1.55 -30.56
CA ARG A 2 21.08 1.16 -30.78
C ARG A 2 20.12 1.69 -29.69
N HIS A 3 20.51 1.73 -28.42
CA HIS A 3 19.69 2.28 -27.34
C HIS A 3 19.42 3.78 -27.51
N ARG A 4 20.41 4.59 -27.90
CA ARG A 4 20.20 6.02 -28.17
C ARG A 4 19.28 6.26 -29.36
N THR A 5 19.31 5.37 -30.36
CA THR A 5 18.39 5.45 -31.51
C THR A 5 16.96 5.11 -31.07
N ALA A 6 16.77 4.04 -30.26
CA ALA A 6 15.47 3.68 -29.71
C ALA A 6 14.87 4.81 -28.85
N GLU A 7 15.66 5.42 -27.98
CA GLU A 7 15.26 6.56 -27.18
C GLU A 7 14.82 7.76 -28.01
N ARG A 8 15.59 8.11 -29.06
CA ARG A 8 15.23 9.22 -29.95
C ARG A 8 13.94 8.95 -30.72
N ILE A 9 13.73 7.72 -31.18
CA ILE A 9 12.50 7.35 -31.90
C ILE A 9 11.31 7.49 -30.95
N ALA A 10 11.40 6.94 -29.73
CA ALA A 10 10.33 7.04 -28.73
C ALA A 10 9.97 8.51 -28.42
N LYS A 11 10.98 9.38 -28.23
CA LYS A 11 10.79 10.81 -27.99
C LYS A 11 10.15 11.54 -29.16
N GLN A 12 10.51 11.19 -30.39
CA GLN A 12 9.98 11.86 -31.59
C GLN A 12 8.57 11.41 -31.96
N THR A 13 8.26 10.13 -31.75
CA THR A 13 6.99 9.54 -32.18
C THR A 13 5.94 9.46 -31.05
N GLY A 14 6.37 9.48 -29.78
CA GLY A 14 5.53 9.18 -28.63
C GLY A 14 5.17 7.70 -28.48
N GLU A 15 5.65 6.85 -29.40
CA GLU A 15 5.32 5.44 -29.47
C GLU A 15 6.17 4.61 -28.50
N LEU A 16 5.66 3.40 -28.17
CA LEU A 16 6.39 2.43 -27.37
C LEU A 16 7.51 1.80 -28.19
N VAL A 17 8.74 1.92 -27.72
CA VAL A 17 9.93 1.34 -28.37
C VAL A 17 10.65 0.42 -27.39
N ILE A 18 10.85 -0.85 -27.80
CA ILE A 18 11.58 -1.85 -27.01
C ILE A 18 12.96 -2.06 -27.62
N SER A 19 14.01 -1.90 -26.81
CA SER A 19 15.39 -2.13 -27.20
C SER A 19 15.98 -3.31 -26.45
N ILE A 20 16.40 -4.35 -27.18
CA ILE A 20 17.01 -5.56 -26.61
C ILE A 20 18.51 -5.57 -26.91
N SER A 21 19.33 -5.64 -25.88
CA SER A 21 20.78 -5.79 -25.98
C SER A 21 21.21 -7.20 -25.59
N GLN A 22 21.33 -8.08 -26.58
CA GLN A 22 21.83 -9.45 -26.35
C GLN A 22 23.20 -9.49 -25.66
N ARG A 23 24.12 -8.56 -25.99
CA ARG A 23 25.47 -8.53 -25.39
C ARG A 23 25.45 -8.22 -23.88
N ARG A 24 24.47 -7.43 -23.41
CA ARG A 24 24.36 -6.99 -22.02
C ARG A 24 23.21 -7.67 -21.27
N ASN A 25 22.43 -8.50 -21.96
CA ASN A 25 21.20 -9.12 -21.46
C ASN A 25 20.23 -8.08 -20.83
N ILE A 26 20.10 -6.92 -21.50
CA ILE A 26 19.27 -5.80 -21.01
C ILE A 26 18.15 -5.53 -22.00
N ILE A 27 16.93 -5.49 -21.51
CA ILE A 27 15.75 -5.03 -22.22
C ILE A 27 15.39 -3.65 -21.67
N THR A 28 15.25 -2.68 -22.56
CA THR A 28 14.85 -1.32 -22.19
C THR A 28 13.59 -0.92 -22.96
N ILE A 29 12.61 -0.44 -22.25
CA ILE A 29 11.36 0.07 -22.80
C ILE A 29 11.41 1.60 -22.76
N PHE A 30 11.04 2.25 -23.86
CA PHE A 30 10.95 3.70 -23.99
C PHE A 30 9.53 4.06 -24.43
N LYS A 31 8.96 5.10 -23.82
CA LYS A 31 7.68 5.71 -24.24
C LYS A 31 7.74 7.21 -24.01
N GLY A 32 7.82 7.99 -25.10
CA GLY A 32 8.05 9.43 -25.00
C GLY A 32 9.35 9.74 -24.26
N GLU A 33 9.29 10.45 -23.15
CA GLU A 33 10.45 10.75 -22.29
C GLU A 33 10.74 9.65 -21.26
N ASP A 34 9.81 8.73 -21.04
CA ASP A 34 9.94 7.68 -20.03
C ASP A 34 10.86 6.56 -20.51
N ARG A 35 11.68 6.08 -19.59
CA ARG A 35 12.60 4.98 -19.81
C ARG A 35 12.48 3.97 -18.66
N TYR A 36 12.19 2.72 -19.01
CA TYR A 36 12.14 1.61 -18.06
C TYR A 36 13.13 0.51 -18.49
N ILE A 37 13.96 0.05 -17.57
CA ILE A 37 14.89 -1.05 -17.80
C ILE A 37 14.34 -2.26 -17.04
N LEU A 38 14.06 -3.35 -17.78
CA LEU A 38 13.69 -4.62 -17.16
C LEU A 38 14.92 -5.18 -16.45
N GLU A 39 14.74 -5.52 -15.18
CA GLU A 39 15.76 -6.18 -14.38
C GLU A 39 15.83 -7.68 -14.75
N ASP A 40 16.90 -8.34 -14.33
CA ASP A 40 17.03 -9.79 -14.45
C ASP A 40 15.96 -10.48 -13.57
N THR A 41 15.35 -11.54 -14.11
CA THR A 41 14.27 -12.28 -13.46
C THR A 41 14.66 -12.76 -12.05
N ASP A 42 15.89 -13.26 -11.88
CA ASP A 42 16.37 -13.73 -10.58
C ASP A 42 16.49 -12.60 -9.57
N VAL A 43 16.86 -11.39 -10.01
CA VAL A 43 16.95 -10.21 -9.16
C VAL A 43 15.57 -9.77 -8.71
N VAL A 44 14.60 -9.71 -9.65
CA VAL A 44 13.21 -9.34 -9.31
C VAL A 44 12.58 -10.38 -8.40
N LEU A 45 12.80 -11.67 -8.66
CA LEU A 45 12.29 -12.77 -7.83
C LEU A 45 12.84 -12.70 -6.40
N ASN A 46 14.15 -12.42 -6.24
CA ASN A 46 14.74 -12.23 -4.92
C ASN A 46 14.14 -11.04 -4.17
N LYS A 47 13.93 -9.91 -4.86
CA LYS A 47 13.26 -8.73 -4.29
C LYS A 47 11.84 -9.07 -3.84
N ALA A 48 11.07 -9.77 -4.69
CA ALA A 48 9.72 -10.19 -4.39
C ALA A 48 9.66 -11.10 -3.15
N ASN A 49 10.55 -12.08 -3.05
CA ASN A 49 10.64 -12.96 -1.89
C ASN A 49 11.01 -12.19 -0.60
N GLN A 50 11.93 -11.23 -0.66
CA GLN A 50 12.25 -10.36 0.47
C GLN A 50 11.06 -9.48 0.87
N ALA A 51 10.30 -8.97 -0.10
CA ALA A 51 9.11 -8.18 0.15
C ALA A 51 8.00 -9.03 0.78
N ILE A 52 7.79 -10.28 0.35
CA ILE A 52 6.87 -11.24 1.01
C ILE A 52 7.25 -11.46 2.48
N GLN A 53 8.53 -11.70 2.79
CA GLN A 53 8.97 -11.87 4.18
C GLN A 53 8.75 -10.60 5.03
N THR A 54 8.89 -9.44 4.41
CA THR A 54 8.60 -8.16 5.06
C THR A 54 7.10 -8.02 5.29
N LEU A 55 6.28 -8.36 4.29
CA LEU A 55 4.83 -8.37 4.39
C LEU A 55 4.33 -9.25 5.55
N GLU A 56 4.85 -10.48 5.68
CA GLU A 56 4.51 -11.40 6.78
C GLU A 56 4.71 -10.75 8.16
N ARG A 57 5.84 -10.05 8.33
CA ARG A 57 6.14 -9.35 9.59
C ARG A 57 5.17 -8.20 9.86
N TYR A 58 4.89 -7.38 8.85
CA TYR A 58 3.97 -6.24 8.98
C TYR A 58 2.53 -6.71 9.20
N LYS A 59 2.10 -7.75 8.46
CA LYS A 59 0.79 -8.37 8.65
C LYS A 59 0.61 -8.89 10.08
N LYS A 60 1.61 -9.58 10.63
CA LYS A 60 1.57 -10.04 12.03
C LYS A 60 1.44 -8.89 13.03
N VAL A 61 2.11 -7.76 12.76
CA VAL A 61 1.97 -6.57 13.62
C VAL A 61 0.57 -5.97 13.50
N PHE A 62 0.02 -5.91 12.27
CA PHE A 62 -1.35 -5.46 12.04
C PHE A 62 -2.36 -6.37 12.76
N ASP A 63 -2.28 -7.69 12.57
CA ASP A 63 -3.18 -8.66 13.20
C ASP A 63 -3.16 -8.54 14.74
N ASN A 64 -1.99 -8.31 15.31
CA ASN A 64 -1.85 -8.08 16.75
C ASN A 64 -2.53 -6.78 17.19
N LYS A 65 -2.40 -5.70 16.41
CA LYS A 65 -3.07 -4.42 16.70
C LYS A 65 -4.59 -4.52 16.55
N LEU A 66 -5.05 -5.26 15.56
CA LEU A 66 -6.46 -5.55 15.36
C LEU A 66 -7.05 -6.34 16.53
N ASN A 67 -6.35 -7.37 17.00
CA ASN A 67 -6.78 -8.15 18.17
C ASN A 67 -6.86 -7.28 19.43
N ILE A 68 -5.89 -6.38 19.65
CA ILE A 68 -5.93 -5.43 20.77
C ILE A 68 -7.11 -4.46 20.63
N LEU A 69 -7.37 -3.96 19.42
CA LEU A 69 -8.51 -3.08 19.15
C LEU A 69 -9.82 -3.81 19.48
N ASN A 70 -10.01 -5.04 19.01
CA ASN A 70 -11.20 -5.86 19.29
C ASN A 70 -11.39 -6.11 20.80
N GLU A 71 -10.29 -6.37 21.54
CA GLU A 71 -10.34 -6.52 22.99
C GLU A 71 -10.78 -5.22 23.68
N TYR A 72 -10.30 -4.09 23.21
CA TYR A 72 -10.65 -2.77 23.76
C TYR A 72 -12.08 -2.39 23.40
N GLU A 73 -12.56 -2.74 22.21
CA GLU A 73 -13.98 -2.59 21.82
C GLU A 73 -14.90 -3.39 22.76
N PHE A 74 -14.53 -4.63 23.03
CA PHE A 74 -15.32 -5.48 23.94
C PHE A 74 -15.38 -4.92 25.37
N ASN A 75 -14.40 -4.16 25.80
CA ASN A 75 -14.32 -3.55 27.14
C ASN A 75 -14.76 -2.07 27.16
N ASP A 76 -15.19 -1.49 26.04
CA ASP A 76 -15.56 -0.07 25.90
C ASP A 76 -14.43 0.91 26.30
N ILE A 77 -13.17 0.56 26.03
CA ILE A 77 -12.00 1.37 26.40
C ILE A 77 -11.16 1.81 25.20
N VAL A 78 -11.75 1.81 24.00
CA VAL A 78 -11.04 2.21 22.78
C VAL A 78 -10.72 3.69 22.81
N THR A 79 -9.46 4.02 22.48
CA THR A 79 -9.03 5.40 22.25
C THR A 79 -8.84 5.66 20.76
N LEU A 80 -8.91 6.91 20.35
CA LEU A 80 -8.66 7.32 18.97
C LEU A 80 -7.26 6.89 18.51
N GLN A 81 -6.27 6.90 19.40
CA GLN A 81 -4.91 6.41 19.16
C GLN A 81 -4.91 4.95 18.71
N ASN A 82 -5.70 4.08 19.34
CA ASN A 82 -5.78 2.66 18.98
C ASN A 82 -6.26 2.48 17.55
N VAL A 83 -7.29 3.24 17.15
CA VAL A 83 -7.84 3.24 15.80
C VAL A 83 -6.84 3.75 14.78
N ILE A 84 -6.21 4.91 15.06
CA ILE A 84 -5.20 5.49 14.17
C ILE A 84 -4.06 4.50 13.93
N VAL A 85 -3.54 3.87 14.99
CA VAL A 85 -2.45 2.89 14.88
C VAL A 85 -2.88 1.68 14.06
N ALA A 86 -4.10 1.16 14.22
CA ALA A 86 -4.59 0.04 13.43
C ALA A 86 -4.64 0.39 11.93
N ILE A 87 -5.19 1.56 11.57
CA ILE A 87 -5.25 2.04 10.19
C ILE A 87 -3.84 2.27 9.62
N GLN A 88 -2.92 2.89 10.38
CA GLN A 88 -1.53 3.04 9.94
C GLN A 88 -0.88 1.71 9.59
N ARG A 89 -1.14 0.67 10.38
CA ARG A 89 -0.57 -0.66 10.13
C ARG A 89 -1.20 -1.35 8.92
N ALA A 90 -2.51 -1.21 8.72
CA ALA A 90 -3.20 -1.70 7.53
C ALA A 90 -2.60 -1.06 6.26
N GLU A 91 -2.52 0.26 6.21
CA GLU A 91 -1.98 1.00 5.06
C GLU A 91 -0.50 0.70 4.79
N MET A 92 0.32 0.50 5.83
CA MET A 92 1.71 0.07 5.65
C MET A 92 1.80 -1.32 5.01
N VAL A 93 0.89 -2.24 5.35
CA VAL A 93 0.77 -3.54 4.71
C VAL A 93 0.37 -3.36 3.24
N MET A 94 -0.63 -2.53 2.94
CA MET A 94 -1.10 -2.27 1.58
C MET A 94 0.00 -1.69 0.68
N LYS A 95 0.84 -0.78 1.19
CA LYS A 95 1.99 -0.25 0.42
C LYS A 95 3.02 -1.33 0.06
N ILE A 96 3.24 -2.31 0.93
CA ILE A 96 4.11 -3.45 0.62
C ILE A 96 3.43 -4.35 -0.42
N VAL A 97 2.12 -4.56 -0.33
CA VAL A 97 1.33 -5.32 -1.31
C VAL A 97 1.47 -4.72 -2.71
N GLU A 98 1.32 -3.40 -2.85
CA GLU A 98 1.50 -2.70 -4.13
C GLU A 98 2.91 -2.91 -4.73
N GLU A 99 3.94 -2.88 -3.87
CA GLU A 99 5.32 -3.13 -4.30
C GLU A 99 5.48 -4.56 -4.84
N ILE A 100 4.94 -5.56 -4.11
CA ILE A 100 4.99 -6.96 -4.54
C ILE A 100 4.19 -7.17 -5.83
N GLN A 101 3.03 -6.54 -5.97
CA GLN A 101 2.22 -6.62 -7.20
C GLN A 101 2.99 -6.10 -8.41
N ARG A 102 3.71 -4.98 -8.28
CA ARG A 102 4.58 -4.46 -9.36
C ARG A 102 5.63 -5.49 -9.77
N GLN A 103 6.28 -6.14 -8.82
CA GLN A 103 7.27 -7.18 -9.07
C GLN A 103 6.65 -8.42 -9.73
N ILE A 104 5.44 -8.83 -9.31
CA ILE A 104 4.70 -9.92 -9.94
C ILE A 104 4.36 -9.62 -11.40
N TYR A 105 3.98 -8.38 -11.72
CA TYR A 105 3.75 -7.96 -13.11
C TYR A 105 5.02 -8.03 -13.95
N GLU A 106 6.17 -7.63 -13.40
CA GLU A 106 7.46 -7.71 -14.07
C GLU A 106 7.91 -9.15 -14.30
N LEU A 107 7.67 -10.04 -13.33
CA LEU A 107 7.99 -11.48 -13.41
C LEU A 107 7.09 -12.25 -14.38
N GLY A 108 5.88 -11.77 -14.63
CA GLY A 108 4.91 -12.49 -15.48
C GLY A 108 4.62 -13.90 -14.97
N ASN A 109 4.89 -14.93 -15.78
CA ASN A 109 4.63 -16.33 -15.41
C ASN A 109 5.51 -16.82 -14.27
N ASP A 110 6.74 -16.31 -14.16
CA ASP A 110 7.69 -16.70 -13.10
C ASP A 110 7.25 -16.19 -11.73
N GLY A 111 6.41 -15.13 -11.69
CA GLY A 111 5.81 -14.57 -10.48
C GLY A 111 4.62 -15.35 -9.91
N ARG A 112 4.21 -16.49 -10.51
CA ARG A 112 2.99 -17.22 -10.09
C ARG A 112 3.01 -17.64 -8.62
N LEU A 113 4.12 -18.16 -8.12
CA LEU A 113 4.21 -18.61 -6.72
C LEU A 113 4.18 -17.42 -5.74
N VAL A 114 4.86 -16.33 -6.08
CA VAL A 114 4.82 -15.09 -5.29
C VAL A 114 3.39 -14.55 -5.22
N ARG A 115 2.66 -14.58 -6.33
CA ARG A 115 1.24 -14.17 -6.36
C ARG A 115 0.37 -15.00 -5.43
N MET A 116 0.52 -16.33 -5.46
CA MET A 116 -0.25 -17.22 -4.58
C MET A 116 0.04 -16.95 -3.10
N GLN A 117 1.31 -16.73 -2.74
CA GLN A 117 1.70 -16.35 -1.37
C GLN A 117 1.11 -14.99 -0.96
N LEU A 118 1.15 -14.03 -1.88
CA LEU A 118 0.57 -12.71 -1.64
C LEU A 118 -0.94 -12.81 -1.36
N GLU A 119 -1.69 -13.50 -2.23
CA GLU A 119 -3.14 -13.68 -2.10
C GLU A 119 -3.52 -14.36 -0.78
N GLU A 120 -2.73 -15.36 -0.34
CA GLU A 120 -2.94 -16.02 0.95
C GLU A 120 -2.72 -15.07 2.14
N LEU A 121 -1.65 -14.25 2.07
CA LEU A 121 -1.29 -13.33 3.16
C LEU A 121 -2.28 -12.17 3.33
N ILE A 122 -2.81 -11.64 2.22
CA ILE A 122 -3.69 -10.46 2.25
C ILE A 122 -5.18 -10.80 2.36
N GLY A 123 -5.52 -12.09 2.42
CA GLY A 123 -6.93 -12.52 2.49
C GLY A 123 -7.68 -11.82 3.62
N GLY A 124 -8.68 -10.98 3.25
CA GLY A 124 -9.51 -10.26 4.20
C GLY A 124 -9.00 -8.90 4.67
N LEU A 125 -7.75 -8.53 4.42
CA LEU A 125 -7.13 -7.29 4.90
C LEU A 125 -7.90 -6.03 4.50
N GLU A 126 -8.23 -5.89 3.22
CA GLU A 126 -8.98 -4.73 2.70
C GLU A 126 -10.35 -4.58 3.39
N LYS A 127 -11.02 -5.71 3.65
CA LYS A 127 -12.30 -5.72 4.33
C LYS A 127 -12.17 -5.34 5.81
N GLU A 128 -11.12 -5.80 6.47
CA GLU A 128 -10.83 -5.45 7.87
C GLU A 128 -10.57 -3.94 8.01
N GLU A 129 -9.77 -3.37 7.12
CA GLU A 129 -9.50 -1.93 7.09
C GLU A 129 -10.78 -1.12 6.82
N GLU A 130 -11.57 -1.53 5.82
CA GLU A 130 -12.84 -0.89 5.51
C GLU A 130 -13.80 -0.89 6.71
N LEU A 131 -13.87 -2.00 7.46
CA LEU A 131 -14.69 -2.10 8.67
C LEU A 131 -14.22 -1.14 9.76
N ILE A 132 -12.91 -1.08 10.05
CA ILE A 132 -12.36 -0.13 11.02
C ILE A 132 -12.73 1.30 10.64
N ILE A 133 -12.56 1.67 9.36
CA ILE A 133 -12.88 3.02 8.91
C ILE A 133 -14.38 3.30 9.03
N LYS A 134 -15.25 2.34 8.66
CA LYS A 134 -16.72 2.48 8.79
C LYS A 134 -17.15 2.71 10.22
N ASP A 135 -16.55 1.99 11.15
CA ASP A 135 -16.95 2.03 12.56
C ASP A 135 -16.53 3.34 13.24
N TYR A 136 -15.39 3.90 12.83
CA TYR A 136 -14.82 5.06 13.51
C TYR A 136 -14.87 6.38 12.74
N ILE A 137 -15.33 6.39 11.49
CA ILE A 137 -15.48 7.63 10.73
C ILE A 137 -16.54 8.55 11.38
N VAL A 138 -16.20 9.83 11.60
CA VAL A 138 -17.17 10.80 12.11
C VAL A 138 -18.11 11.24 10.97
N ALA A 139 -19.39 10.98 11.12
CA ALA A 139 -20.43 11.49 10.24
C ALA A 139 -20.51 13.02 10.42
N GLY A 140 -19.84 13.78 9.58
CA GLY A 140 -19.71 15.22 9.72
C GLY A 140 -20.22 16.01 8.52
N ARG A 141 -20.10 17.35 8.60
CA ARG A 141 -20.57 18.37 7.64
C ARG A 141 -20.02 18.24 6.21
N LYS A 142 -18.95 17.49 5.99
CA LYS A 142 -18.42 17.13 4.67
C LYS A 142 -18.88 15.69 4.39
N ARG A 143 -19.31 15.40 3.16
CA ARG A 143 -19.68 14.05 2.67
C ARG A 143 -18.47 13.10 2.74
N ARG A 144 -18.06 12.74 3.97
CA ARG A 144 -17.04 11.71 4.20
C ARG A 144 -17.72 10.37 4.07
N THR A 145 -17.25 9.55 3.16
CA THR A 145 -17.62 8.15 3.03
C THR A 145 -16.39 7.29 3.28
N PRO A 146 -16.52 6.07 3.78
CA PRO A 146 -15.38 5.18 3.99
C PRO A 146 -14.50 5.03 2.75
N GLU A 147 -15.13 4.92 1.57
CA GLU A 147 -14.42 4.76 0.29
C GLU A 147 -13.51 5.96 0.01
N LYS A 148 -13.98 7.19 0.25
CA LYS A 148 -13.17 8.40 0.05
C LYS A 148 -12.03 8.53 1.06
N VAL A 149 -12.23 8.03 2.27
CA VAL A 149 -11.17 8.01 3.28
C VAL A 149 -10.10 7.02 2.86
N ILE A 150 -10.49 5.82 2.40
CA ILE A 150 -9.57 4.79 1.89
C ILE A 150 -8.77 5.33 0.69
N GLU A 151 -9.45 5.92 -0.31
CA GLU A 151 -8.77 6.55 -1.46
C GLU A 151 -7.74 7.59 -1.00
N SER A 152 -8.11 8.44 -0.05
CA SER A 152 -7.20 9.48 0.47
C SER A 152 -6.03 8.88 1.25
N LEU A 153 -6.22 7.79 2.00
CA LEU A 153 -5.17 7.09 2.72
C LEU A 153 -4.16 6.44 1.75
N GLN A 154 -4.65 5.79 0.70
CA GLN A 154 -3.82 5.15 -0.34
C GLN A 154 -2.92 6.17 -1.08
N GLU A 155 -3.41 7.40 -1.30
CA GLU A 155 -2.64 8.48 -1.91
C GLU A 155 -1.56 9.08 -1.00
N LEU A 156 -1.63 8.86 0.32
CA LEU A 156 -0.65 9.40 1.26
C LEU A 156 0.74 8.83 1.04
N LYS A 157 1.74 9.70 1.16
CA LYS A 157 3.13 9.26 1.27
C LYS A 157 3.36 8.61 2.63
N THR A 158 4.32 7.69 2.70
CA THR A 158 4.65 6.99 3.96
C THR A 158 4.96 7.94 5.11
N GLU A 159 5.60 9.10 4.83
CA GLU A 159 5.92 10.12 5.83
C GLU A 159 4.67 10.77 6.43
N ASP A 160 3.63 10.98 5.62
CA ASP A 160 2.37 11.56 6.07
C ASP A 160 1.48 10.52 6.74
N LEU A 161 1.53 9.28 6.30
CA LEU A 161 0.85 8.15 6.93
C LEU A 161 1.29 7.94 8.39
N LEU A 162 2.54 8.23 8.72
CA LEU A 162 3.06 8.12 10.09
C LEU A 162 2.59 9.25 11.02
N LYS A 163 1.99 10.33 10.47
CA LYS A 163 1.46 11.44 11.26
C LYS A 163 0.04 11.12 11.72
N GLU A 164 -0.14 10.94 13.00
CA GLU A 164 -1.45 10.63 13.61
C GLU A 164 -2.51 11.68 13.28
N SER A 165 -2.13 12.96 13.30
CA SER A 165 -3.02 14.08 12.97
C SER A 165 -3.61 14.00 11.56
N VAL A 166 -2.87 13.44 10.59
CA VAL A 166 -3.34 13.30 9.21
C VAL A 166 -4.47 12.28 9.16
N ILE A 167 -4.30 11.12 9.80
CA ILE A 167 -5.32 10.06 9.84
C ILE A 167 -6.53 10.51 10.67
N ALA A 168 -6.29 11.13 11.83
CA ALA A 168 -7.37 11.68 12.65
C ALA A 168 -8.24 12.65 11.84
N ASN A 169 -7.62 13.57 11.09
CA ASN A 169 -8.33 14.53 10.23
C ASN A 169 -9.11 13.84 9.10
N LEU A 170 -8.57 12.79 8.49
CA LEU A 170 -9.28 12.02 7.46
C LEU A 170 -10.52 11.33 8.04
N LEU A 171 -10.42 10.77 9.24
CA LEU A 171 -11.56 10.17 9.95
C LEU A 171 -12.57 11.22 10.45
N GLY A 172 -12.18 12.50 10.56
CA GLY A 172 -13.04 13.59 10.98
C GLY A 172 -12.82 14.11 12.39
N TYR A 173 -11.76 13.66 13.04
CA TYR A 173 -11.36 14.15 14.36
C TYR A 173 -10.38 15.30 14.17
N GLU A 174 -10.83 16.53 14.36
CA GLU A 174 -10.03 17.76 14.21
C GLU A 174 -9.77 18.35 15.60
N ASN A 175 -8.58 18.94 15.81
CA ASN A 175 -8.21 19.72 16.99
C ASN A 175 -8.09 18.94 18.32
N PHE A 176 -7.50 17.77 18.29
CA PHE A 176 -7.14 17.04 19.51
C PHE A 176 -5.62 17.09 19.72
N ASP A 177 -5.19 17.45 20.94
CA ASP A 177 -3.76 17.49 21.30
C ASP A 177 -3.24 16.12 21.75
N ASN A 178 -4.13 15.28 22.27
CA ASN A 178 -3.77 13.93 22.76
C ASN A 178 -4.82 12.90 22.36
N TYR A 179 -4.49 12.00 21.46
CA TYR A 179 -5.39 10.99 20.93
C TYR A 179 -5.60 9.80 21.88
N ASP A 180 -4.71 9.60 22.86
CA ASP A 180 -4.85 8.56 23.88
C ASP A 180 -5.98 8.86 24.89
N GLU A 181 -6.33 10.14 25.05
CA GLU A 181 -7.38 10.58 25.96
C GLU A 181 -8.75 10.67 25.30
N VAL A 182 -8.83 10.51 23.98
CA VAL A 182 -10.08 10.58 23.23
C VAL A 182 -10.69 9.20 23.14
N GLY A 183 -11.67 8.91 23.99
CA GLY A 183 -12.50 7.71 23.89
C GLY A 183 -13.37 7.75 22.63
N VAL A 184 -13.41 6.66 21.88
CA VAL A 184 -14.24 6.51 20.68
C VAL A 184 -15.06 5.22 20.78
N TYR A 185 -16.26 5.23 20.18
CA TYR A 185 -17.18 4.11 20.22
C TYR A 185 -17.52 3.66 18.81
N THR A 186 -17.65 2.37 18.60
CA THR A 186 -18.14 1.80 17.34
C THR A 186 -19.55 2.29 17.04
N LYS A 187 -19.84 2.52 15.78
CA LYS A 187 -21.19 2.82 15.32
C LYS A 187 -21.92 1.50 15.05
N GLY A 188 -22.18 0.73 16.05
CA GLY A 188 -22.81 -0.58 15.93
C GLY A 188 -24.01 -0.66 14.97
#